data_135e33d9b9171b529b15c55a9ae2530d
#
_entry.id   135e33d9b9171b529b15c55a9ae2530d
#
_cell.length_a   1.000
_cell.length_b   1.000
_cell.length_c   1.000
_cell.angle_alpha   90.00
_cell.angle_beta   90.00
_cell.angle_gamma   90.00
#
_symmetry.space_group_name_H-M   'P 1'
#
loop_
_entity.id
_entity.type
_entity.pdbx_description
1 polymer ?
#
loop_
_entity_poly.entity_id
_entity_poly.type
_entity_poly.pdbx_seq_one_letter_code
_entity_poly.pdbx_strand_id
1 'polypeptide(L)'
;MVPVREWATAHPHASSAPNPPNPNPIQGAFCPLFRLHGHRGGGPPSNECGPTNGDNEVWNLAQEPSHYDGIVAVMRLRENLRQYVADINAEAAATGMPMARPMMLQWPLDAACQGADVEDQFMFGPSWLVAPVYEYQATSRSVYLPALPPNNVWIYFFGEVPMGAGGARIDVPTTNITE
;
A
#
# COMPACT_ATOMS: atom_id res chain seq x y z
N MET A 1 1.06 -19.88 -18.46
CA MET A 1 0.52 -19.04 -17.38
C MET A 1 0.91 -17.61 -17.75
N VAL A 2 -0.06 -16.74 -17.99
CA VAL A 2 0.20 -15.33 -18.36
C VAL A 2 0.66 -14.64 -17.07
N PRO A 3 1.83 -13.99 -17.05
CA PRO A 3 2.23 -13.25 -15.86
C PRO A 3 1.28 -12.07 -15.66
N VAL A 4 0.61 -12.08 -14.54
CA VAL A 4 -0.31 -11.04 -14.09
C VAL A 4 0.48 -10.06 -13.22
N ARG A 5 0.30 -8.77 -13.46
CA ARG A 5 0.78 -7.73 -12.54
C ARG A 5 -0.40 -7.11 -11.81
N GLU A 6 -0.30 -7.06 -10.53
CA GLU A 6 -1.36 -6.59 -9.65
C GLU A 6 -1.02 -5.19 -9.10
N TRP A 7 -2.03 -4.43 -8.77
CA TRP A 7 -1.88 -3.13 -8.15
C TRP A 7 -2.99 -2.88 -7.13
N ALA A 8 -2.70 -2.06 -6.13
CA ALA A 8 -3.62 -1.75 -5.07
C ALA A 8 -3.58 -0.25 -4.74
N THR A 9 -4.74 0.32 -4.50
CA THR A 9 -4.87 1.64 -3.88
C THR A 9 -5.12 1.50 -2.39
N ALA A 10 -4.49 2.37 -1.62
CA ALA A 10 -4.60 2.33 -0.17
C ALA A 10 -5.25 3.63 0.34
N HIS A 11 -6.24 3.53 1.22
CA HIS A 11 -6.98 4.67 1.76
C HIS A 11 -6.52 5.05 3.16
N PRO A 12 -6.30 6.35 3.47
CA PRO A 12 -6.17 6.81 4.84
C PRO A 12 -7.55 6.94 5.50
N HIS A 13 -7.72 6.39 6.69
CA HIS A 13 -8.87 6.69 7.53
C HIS A 13 -8.69 8.02 8.23
N ALA A 14 -9.70 8.85 8.14
CA ALA A 14 -9.77 10.15 8.79
C ALA A 14 -10.12 10.02 10.27
N SER A 15 -9.25 10.47 11.12
CA SER A 15 -9.64 10.98 12.43
C SER A 15 -9.75 12.51 12.38
N SER A 16 -10.73 13.06 13.06
CA SER A 16 -11.11 14.47 13.07
C SER A 16 -10.14 15.42 13.82
N ALA A 17 -8.84 15.14 13.82
CA ALA A 17 -7.83 15.98 14.46
C ALA A 17 -6.71 16.35 13.48
N PRO A 18 -6.13 17.57 13.58
CA PRO A 18 -5.05 18.02 12.71
C PRO A 18 -3.71 17.40 13.11
N ASN A 19 -3.61 16.09 13.06
CA ASN A 19 -2.34 15.37 13.14
C ASN A 19 -1.91 14.96 11.73
N PRO A 20 -0.60 14.92 11.46
CA PRO A 20 -0.11 14.45 10.18
C PRO A 20 -0.71 13.07 9.88
N PRO A 21 -1.02 12.77 8.63
CA PRO A 21 -1.70 11.54 8.26
C PRO A 21 -0.94 10.35 8.84
N ASN A 22 -1.64 9.58 9.66
CA ASN A 22 -1.15 8.32 10.16
C ASN A 22 -0.81 7.45 8.95
N PRO A 23 0.37 6.83 8.87
CA PRO A 23 0.73 6.00 7.73
C PRO A 23 -0.38 4.97 7.52
N ASN A 24 -0.93 4.99 6.32
CA ASN A 24 -2.00 4.10 5.92
C ASN A 24 -1.56 2.64 6.13
N PRO A 25 -2.30 1.84 6.91
CA PRO A 25 -1.93 0.46 7.21
C PRO A 25 -1.81 -0.39 5.93
N ILE A 26 -2.58 -0.10 4.87
CA ILE A 26 -2.46 -0.81 3.60
C ILE A 26 -1.11 -0.52 2.93
N GLN A 27 -0.66 0.74 2.93
CA GLN A 27 0.70 1.06 2.46
C GLN A 27 1.75 0.26 3.25
N GLY A 28 1.57 0.10 4.56
CA GLY A 28 2.43 -0.71 5.40
C GLY A 28 2.53 -2.16 4.93
N ALA A 29 1.43 -2.77 4.46
CA ALA A 29 1.44 -4.14 3.95
C ALA A 29 2.38 -4.34 2.74
N PHE A 30 2.61 -3.29 1.95
CA PHE A 30 3.51 -3.28 0.79
C PHE A 30 4.85 -2.58 1.07
N CYS A 31 5.25 -2.50 2.34
CA CYS A 31 6.59 -2.06 2.73
C CYS A 31 7.46 -3.28 3.09
N PRO A 32 8.79 -3.18 2.94
CA PRO A 32 9.69 -4.26 3.36
C PRO A 32 9.49 -4.65 4.82
N LEU A 33 9.35 -3.67 5.70
CA LEU A 33 9.04 -3.85 7.10
C LEU A 33 7.56 -3.48 7.36
N PHE A 34 6.77 -4.46 7.81
CA PHE A 34 5.40 -4.26 8.25
C PHE A 34 5.33 -4.36 9.77
N ARG A 35 5.03 -3.24 10.43
CA ARG A 35 4.98 -3.16 11.89
C ARG A 35 4.02 -2.07 12.35
N LEU A 36 3.21 -2.39 13.32
CA LEU A 36 2.53 -1.41 14.16
C LEU A 36 3.43 -1.10 15.35
N HIS A 37 3.65 0.18 15.63
CA HIS A 37 4.50 0.59 16.74
C HIS A 37 4.20 2.03 17.17
N GLY A 38 4.43 2.28 18.43
CA GLY A 38 4.39 3.61 19.00
C GLY A 38 3.22 3.83 19.95
N HIS A 39 3.26 5.00 20.55
CA HIS A 39 2.30 5.46 21.54
C HIS A 39 1.39 6.53 20.93
N ARG A 40 0.08 6.35 21.02
CA ARG A 40 -0.92 7.35 20.63
C ARG A 40 -1.44 8.06 21.87
N GLY A 41 -0.64 8.86 22.52
CA GLY A 41 -1.08 9.52 23.73
C GLY A 41 -1.40 11.00 23.52
N GLY A 42 -2.61 11.43 23.90
CA GLY A 42 -2.89 12.80 24.29
C GLY A 42 -2.61 13.07 25.76
N GLY A 43 -2.04 12.10 26.49
CA GLY A 43 -1.69 12.18 27.90
C GLY A 43 -0.18 12.19 28.13
N PRO A 44 0.27 12.52 29.35
CA PRO A 44 1.67 12.44 29.71
C PRO A 44 2.19 11.01 29.47
N PRO A 45 3.46 10.84 29.04
CA PRO A 45 4.04 9.53 28.84
C PRO A 45 3.94 8.73 30.16
N SER A 46 3.16 7.66 30.13
CA SER A 46 3.16 6.70 31.22
C SER A 46 4.04 5.52 30.81
N ASN A 47 4.85 5.02 31.74
CA ASN A 47 5.68 3.85 31.54
C ASN A 47 4.87 2.54 31.62
N GLU A 48 3.54 2.63 31.67
CA GLU A 48 2.64 1.51 31.81
C GLU A 48 2.05 1.17 30.44
N CYS A 49 2.35 -0.01 29.92
CA CYS A 49 1.68 -0.59 28.78
C CYS A 49 0.28 -1.05 29.20
N GLY A 50 -0.76 -0.43 28.64
CA GLY A 50 -2.13 -0.81 28.93
C GLY A 50 -3.14 -0.15 28.00
N PRO A 51 -4.35 -0.71 27.89
CA PRO A 51 -5.37 -0.22 26.95
C PRO A 51 -5.82 1.22 27.21
N THR A 52 -5.52 1.78 28.37
CA THR A 52 -5.86 3.15 28.74
C THR A 52 -4.79 4.18 28.34
N ASN A 53 -3.63 3.73 27.87
CA ASN A 53 -2.45 4.59 27.64
C ASN A 53 -2.17 4.91 26.17
N GLY A 54 -3.13 4.70 25.29
CA GLY A 54 -3.01 5.08 23.89
C GLY A 54 -2.03 4.25 23.06
N ASP A 55 -1.78 3.01 23.46
CA ASP A 55 -0.95 2.09 22.71
C ASP A 55 -1.53 1.81 21.31
N ASN A 56 -0.66 1.68 20.32
CA ASN A 56 -1.04 1.42 18.92
C ASN A 56 -1.37 -0.05 18.64
N GLU A 57 -1.78 -0.79 19.64
CA GLU A 57 -2.10 -2.19 19.47
C GLU A 57 -3.47 -2.39 18.81
N VAL A 58 -3.54 -3.32 17.87
CA VAL A 58 -4.75 -3.53 17.05
C VAL A 58 -5.98 -3.81 17.90
N TRP A 59 -5.84 -4.58 18.97
CA TRP A 59 -6.95 -4.92 19.87
C TRP A 59 -7.53 -3.72 20.62
N ASN A 60 -6.78 -2.63 20.79
CA ASN A 60 -7.27 -1.41 21.40
C ASN A 60 -8.27 -0.65 20.50
N LEU A 61 -8.31 -1.01 19.21
CA LEU A 61 -9.26 -0.48 18.23
C LEU A 61 -10.53 -1.33 18.12
N ALA A 62 -10.68 -2.37 18.92
CA ALA A 62 -11.84 -3.27 18.86
C ALA A 62 -13.19 -2.57 19.15
N GLN A 63 -13.17 -1.39 19.78
CA GLN A 63 -14.35 -0.56 20.00
C GLN A 63 -14.75 0.26 18.78
N GLU A 64 -13.88 0.31 17.75
CA GLU A 64 -14.10 0.95 16.46
C GLU A 64 -14.07 -0.14 15.36
N PRO A 65 -15.14 -0.95 15.22
CA PRO A 65 -15.12 -2.16 14.41
C PRO A 65 -14.62 -1.97 12.98
N SER A 66 -14.99 -0.86 12.33
CA SER A 66 -14.56 -0.56 10.96
C SER A 66 -13.04 -0.40 10.84
N HIS A 67 -12.40 0.26 11.81
CA HIS A 67 -10.96 0.44 11.86
C HIS A 67 -10.23 -0.87 12.21
N TYR A 68 -10.76 -1.59 13.18
CA TYR A 68 -10.22 -2.89 13.58
C TYR A 68 -10.25 -3.89 12.42
N ASP A 69 -11.41 -4.06 11.81
CA ASP A 69 -11.59 -4.99 10.69
C ASP A 69 -10.71 -4.63 9.49
N GLY A 70 -10.59 -3.34 9.16
CA GLY A 70 -9.70 -2.87 8.11
C GLY A 70 -8.24 -3.21 8.38
N ILE A 71 -7.74 -2.97 9.60
CA ILE A 71 -6.34 -3.30 9.96
C ILE A 71 -6.12 -4.81 9.95
N VAL A 72 -7.06 -5.59 10.48
CA VAL A 72 -6.98 -7.06 10.46
C VAL A 72 -6.98 -7.60 9.03
N ALA A 73 -7.80 -7.04 8.14
CA ALA A 73 -7.79 -7.41 6.72
C ALA A 73 -6.41 -7.15 6.08
N VAL A 74 -5.80 -6.01 6.36
CA VAL A 74 -4.45 -5.66 5.89
C VAL A 74 -3.38 -6.60 6.44
N MET A 75 -3.48 -6.97 7.73
CA MET A 75 -2.56 -7.95 8.33
C MET A 75 -2.69 -9.32 7.67
N ARG A 76 -3.93 -9.75 7.36
CA ARG A 76 -4.18 -11.00 6.61
C ARG A 76 -3.65 -10.93 5.18
N LEU A 77 -3.83 -9.80 4.50
CA LEU A 77 -3.24 -9.57 3.18
C LEU A 77 -1.71 -9.73 3.24
N ARG A 78 -1.06 -9.08 4.21
CA ARG A 78 0.39 -9.21 4.40
C ARG A 78 0.82 -10.65 4.66
N GLU A 79 0.04 -11.39 5.43
CA GLU A 79 0.30 -12.81 5.68
C GLU A 79 0.18 -13.65 4.40
N ASN A 80 -0.81 -13.38 3.57
CA ASN A 80 -0.96 -14.06 2.27
C ASN A 80 0.20 -13.73 1.31
N LEU A 81 0.82 -12.57 1.45
CA LEU A 81 2.00 -12.17 0.69
C LEU A 81 3.33 -12.71 1.26
N ARG A 82 3.31 -13.50 2.34
CA ARG A 82 4.52 -13.96 3.05
C ARG A 82 5.56 -14.57 2.11
N GLN A 83 5.17 -15.50 1.24
CA GLN A 83 6.09 -16.15 0.32
C GLN A 83 6.63 -15.15 -0.71
N TYR A 84 5.75 -14.32 -1.29
CA TYR A 84 6.18 -13.27 -2.21
C TYR A 84 7.20 -12.32 -1.58
N VAL A 85 6.97 -11.92 -0.33
CA VAL A 85 7.90 -11.07 0.42
C VAL A 85 9.24 -11.76 0.64
N ALA A 86 9.23 -13.06 0.95
CA ALA A 86 10.47 -13.83 1.08
C ALA A 86 11.24 -13.89 -0.24
N ASP A 87 10.55 -14.10 -1.36
CA ASP A 87 11.15 -14.20 -2.69
C ASP A 87 11.76 -12.86 -3.13
N ILE A 88 11.06 -11.74 -2.97
CA ILE A 88 11.61 -10.41 -3.32
C ILE A 88 12.73 -9.97 -2.37
N ASN A 89 12.73 -10.45 -1.12
CA ASN A 89 13.84 -10.23 -0.20
C ASN A 89 15.09 -11.03 -0.62
N ALA A 90 14.91 -12.27 -1.05
CA ALA A 90 15.99 -13.08 -1.59
C ALA A 90 16.56 -12.48 -2.88
N GLU A 91 15.70 -11.98 -3.78
CA GLU A 91 16.12 -11.23 -4.98
C GLU A 91 16.95 -10.00 -4.59
N ALA A 92 16.47 -9.21 -3.62
CA ALA A 92 17.18 -8.03 -3.16
C ALA A 92 18.58 -8.36 -2.60
N ALA A 93 18.68 -9.43 -1.83
CA ALA A 93 19.97 -9.90 -1.29
C ALA A 93 20.93 -10.39 -2.38
N ALA A 94 20.42 -11.04 -3.42
CA ALA A 94 21.22 -11.62 -4.49
C ALA A 94 21.66 -10.59 -5.55
N THR A 95 20.82 -9.60 -5.84
CA THR A 95 20.99 -8.70 -7.00
C THR A 95 21.17 -7.24 -6.63
N GLY A 96 20.84 -6.84 -5.40
CA GLY A 96 20.76 -5.44 -4.99
C GLY A 96 19.47 -4.73 -5.43
N MET A 97 18.56 -5.41 -6.14
CA MET A 97 17.28 -4.82 -6.54
C MET A 97 16.39 -4.64 -5.32
N PRO A 98 15.98 -3.40 -4.97
CA PRO A 98 15.21 -3.17 -3.75
C PRO A 98 13.82 -3.80 -3.81
N MET A 99 13.27 -4.15 -2.65
CA MET A 99 11.90 -4.68 -2.53
C MET A 99 10.86 -3.61 -2.90
N ALA A 100 11.01 -2.38 -2.40
CA ALA A 100 10.23 -1.22 -2.81
C ALA A 100 11.01 -0.46 -3.88
N ARG A 101 10.45 -0.33 -5.07
CA ARG A 101 11.13 0.17 -6.27
C ARG A 101 10.44 1.43 -6.78
N PRO A 102 11.14 2.56 -6.91
CA PRO A 102 10.57 3.68 -7.64
C PRO A 102 10.25 3.25 -9.08
N MET A 103 9.23 3.87 -9.68
CA MET A 103 8.76 3.51 -11.02
C MET A 103 9.87 3.52 -12.07
N MET A 104 10.75 4.52 -12.01
CA MET A 104 11.89 4.68 -12.93
C MET A 104 12.87 3.50 -12.90
N LEU A 105 12.98 2.79 -11.79
CA LEU A 105 13.88 1.64 -11.66
C LEU A 105 13.37 0.43 -12.46
N GLN A 106 12.05 0.25 -12.50
CA GLN A 106 11.41 -0.85 -13.22
C GLN A 106 11.19 -0.51 -14.71
N TRP A 107 10.96 0.76 -15.04
CA TRP A 107 10.74 1.27 -16.40
C TRP A 107 11.65 2.46 -16.70
N PRO A 108 12.97 2.24 -16.85
CA PRO A 108 13.93 3.34 -17.04
C PRO A 108 13.80 4.06 -18.39
N LEU A 109 13.13 3.46 -19.36
CA LEU A 109 12.92 4.05 -20.68
C LEU A 109 11.54 4.69 -20.83
N ASP A 110 10.67 4.59 -19.85
CA ASP A 110 9.37 5.24 -19.84
C ASP A 110 9.48 6.62 -19.18
N ALA A 111 9.37 7.66 -19.98
CA ALA A 111 9.50 9.04 -19.50
C ALA A 111 8.45 9.40 -18.43
N ALA A 112 7.25 8.81 -18.49
CA ALA A 112 6.23 9.01 -17.48
C ALA A 112 6.60 8.39 -16.12
N CYS A 113 7.49 7.41 -16.10
CA CYS A 113 8.00 6.79 -14.87
C CYS A 113 9.15 7.57 -14.21
N GLN A 114 9.63 8.65 -14.83
CA GLN A 114 10.78 9.46 -14.36
C GLN A 114 10.36 10.82 -13.80
N GLY A 115 9.09 11.19 -13.96
CA GLY A 115 8.57 12.49 -13.55
C GLY A 115 8.02 12.51 -12.13
N ALA A 116 7.78 13.73 -11.63
CA ALA A 116 7.11 13.97 -10.34
C ALA A 116 5.69 13.38 -10.30
N ASP A 117 5.09 13.18 -11.46
CA ASP A 117 3.74 12.64 -11.59
C ASP A 117 3.55 11.21 -11.06
N VAL A 118 4.64 10.49 -10.78
CA VAL A 118 4.62 9.11 -10.25
C VAL A 118 5.41 8.94 -8.97
N GLU A 119 5.81 10.04 -8.32
CA GLU A 119 6.58 9.99 -7.07
C GLU A 119 5.79 9.40 -5.89
N ASP A 120 4.48 9.39 -6.01
CA ASP A 120 3.52 8.89 -5.04
C ASP A 120 3.01 7.47 -5.33
N GLN A 121 3.67 6.76 -6.25
CA GLN A 121 3.42 5.35 -6.54
C GLN A 121 4.75 4.60 -6.71
N PHE A 122 4.74 3.30 -6.41
CA PHE A 122 5.94 2.49 -6.47
C PHE A 122 5.61 1.02 -6.77
N MET A 123 6.64 0.26 -7.16
CA MET A 123 6.52 -1.19 -7.25
C MET A 123 6.98 -1.85 -5.94
N PHE A 124 6.21 -2.77 -5.45
CA PHE A 124 6.63 -3.70 -4.41
C PHE A 124 6.98 -5.03 -5.08
N GLY A 125 8.27 -5.28 -5.21
CA GLY A 125 8.79 -6.34 -6.07
C GLY A 125 8.43 -6.12 -7.55
N PRO A 126 8.53 -7.17 -8.39
CA PRO A 126 8.28 -7.04 -9.83
C PRO A 126 6.79 -7.03 -10.21
N SER A 127 5.86 -7.39 -9.31
CA SER A 127 4.48 -7.70 -9.68
C SER A 127 3.43 -6.74 -9.12
N TRP A 128 3.69 -6.04 -8.01
CA TRP A 128 2.72 -5.16 -7.36
C TRP A 128 3.05 -3.69 -7.60
N LEU A 129 2.13 -2.97 -8.23
CA LEU A 129 2.14 -1.51 -8.24
C LEU A 129 1.29 -1.01 -7.09
N VAL A 130 1.86 -0.15 -6.27
CA VAL A 130 1.22 0.43 -5.08
C VAL A 130 1.08 1.93 -5.28
N ALA A 131 -0.14 2.42 -5.19
CA ALA A 131 -0.48 3.83 -5.31
C ALA A 131 -1.30 4.27 -4.09
N PRO A 132 -0.65 4.70 -3.00
CA PRO A 132 -1.34 5.11 -1.79
C PRO A 132 -2.28 6.29 -2.02
N VAL A 133 -3.44 6.27 -1.36
CA VAL A 133 -4.32 7.43 -1.26
C VAL A 133 -3.90 8.20 0.00
N TYR A 134 -3.29 9.35 -0.18
CA TYR A 134 -2.75 10.18 0.92
C TYR A 134 -3.55 11.46 1.16
N GLU A 135 -4.44 11.81 0.24
CA GLU A 135 -5.32 12.96 0.42
C GLU A 135 -6.56 12.59 1.24
N TYR A 136 -6.84 13.40 2.23
CA TYR A 136 -8.03 13.23 3.06
C TYR A 136 -9.31 13.39 2.24
N GLN A 137 -10.25 12.46 2.40
CA GLN A 137 -11.53 12.43 1.66
C GLN A 137 -11.40 12.40 0.13
N ALA A 138 -10.27 11.96 -0.41
CA ALA A 138 -10.15 11.74 -1.84
C ALA A 138 -11.20 10.72 -2.31
N THR A 139 -11.93 11.06 -3.36
CA THR A 139 -12.95 10.19 -3.98
C THR A 139 -12.42 9.41 -5.18
N SER A 140 -11.23 9.76 -5.64
CA SER A 140 -10.50 9.06 -6.70
C SER A 140 -9.00 9.19 -6.52
N ARG A 141 -8.27 8.28 -7.12
CA ARG A 141 -6.81 8.27 -7.19
C ARG A 141 -6.37 8.10 -8.64
N SER A 142 -5.63 9.07 -9.17
CA SER A 142 -5.01 8.97 -10.49
C SER A 142 -3.75 8.12 -10.41
N VAL A 143 -3.68 7.05 -11.19
CA VAL A 143 -2.57 6.09 -11.20
C VAL A 143 -2.04 5.94 -12.61
N TYR A 144 -0.74 6.04 -12.79
CA TYR A 144 -0.09 5.69 -14.04
C TYR A 144 0.22 4.20 -14.07
N LEU A 145 -0.33 3.49 -15.04
CA LEU A 145 0.00 2.09 -15.32
C LEU A 145 0.99 2.04 -16.48
N PRO A 146 2.26 1.71 -16.27
CA PRO A 146 3.22 1.56 -17.35
C PRO A 146 2.82 0.49 -18.35
N ALA A 147 3.25 0.64 -19.61
CA ALA A 147 2.99 -0.35 -20.62
C ALA A 147 3.67 -1.68 -20.28
N LEU A 148 2.90 -2.75 -20.35
CA LEU A 148 3.39 -4.11 -20.13
C LEU A 148 3.80 -4.78 -21.45
N PRO A 149 4.70 -5.77 -21.39
CA PRO A 149 4.99 -6.63 -22.51
C PRO A 149 3.73 -7.31 -23.07
N PRO A 150 3.73 -7.74 -24.34
CA PRO A 150 2.61 -8.47 -24.93
C PRO A 150 2.13 -9.63 -24.04
N ASN A 151 0.82 -9.86 -24.04
CA ASN A 151 0.14 -10.89 -23.24
C ASN A 151 0.17 -10.69 -21.71
N ASN A 152 0.56 -9.51 -21.22
CA ASN A 152 0.40 -9.14 -19.84
C ASN A 152 -0.70 -8.09 -19.67
N VAL A 153 -1.38 -8.12 -18.54
CA VAL A 153 -2.40 -7.15 -18.17
C VAL A 153 -2.21 -6.70 -16.73
N TRP A 154 -2.56 -5.45 -16.45
CA TRP A 154 -2.74 -4.98 -15.10
C TRP A 154 -4.08 -5.49 -14.57
N ILE A 155 -4.11 -5.92 -13.32
CA ILE A 155 -5.33 -6.31 -12.63
C ILE A 155 -5.47 -5.45 -11.38
N TYR A 156 -6.63 -4.82 -11.24
CA TYR A 156 -7.00 -4.15 -10.00
C TYR A 156 -7.29 -5.20 -8.94
N PHE A 157 -6.52 -5.20 -7.87
CA PHE A 157 -6.55 -6.25 -6.85
C PHE A 157 -7.92 -6.36 -6.16
N PHE A 158 -8.51 -5.21 -5.77
CA PHE A 158 -9.83 -5.21 -5.15
C PHE A 158 -10.91 -5.40 -6.23
N GLY A 159 -11.43 -6.60 -6.34
CA GLY A 159 -12.42 -6.97 -7.34
C GLY A 159 -11.86 -7.68 -8.58
N GLU A 160 -10.55 -7.90 -8.66
CA GLU A 160 -9.88 -8.68 -9.73
C GLU A 160 -10.22 -8.18 -11.16
N VAL A 161 -10.32 -6.84 -11.31
CA VAL A 161 -10.74 -6.20 -12.56
C VAL A 161 -9.56 -6.03 -13.51
N PRO A 162 -9.60 -6.59 -14.73
CA PRO A 162 -8.58 -6.32 -15.74
C PRO A 162 -8.58 -4.85 -16.19
N MET A 163 -7.42 -4.22 -16.14
CA MET A 163 -7.22 -2.81 -16.50
C MET A 163 -6.45 -2.62 -17.81
N GLY A 164 -6.23 -3.72 -18.55
CA GLY A 164 -5.53 -3.69 -19.82
C GLY A 164 -4.00 -3.71 -19.70
N ALA A 165 -3.33 -3.46 -20.82
CA ALA A 165 -1.88 -3.57 -20.94
C ALA A 165 -1.10 -2.35 -20.40
N GLY A 166 -1.78 -1.32 -19.91
CA GLY A 166 -1.16 -0.09 -19.42
C GLY A 166 -0.74 0.89 -20.51
N GLY A 167 0.23 1.74 -20.22
CA GLY A 167 0.67 2.85 -21.08
C GLY A 167 -0.18 4.12 -20.90
N ALA A 168 -0.98 4.21 -19.83
CA ALA A 168 -1.89 5.32 -19.60
C ALA A 168 -2.11 5.59 -18.10
N ARG A 169 -2.65 6.78 -17.81
CA ARG A 169 -3.22 7.10 -16.51
C ARG A 169 -4.68 6.65 -16.47
N ILE A 170 -5.07 6.21 -15.31
CA ILE A 170 -6.45 5.85 -14.98
C ILE A 170 -6.83 6.50 -13.65
N ASP A 171 -8.11 6.83 -13.51
CA ASP A 171 -8.65 7.28 -12.23
C ASP A 171 -9.40 6.13 -11.57
N VAL A 172 -8.98 5.81 -10.36
CA VAL A 172 -9.55 4.73 -9.56
C VAL A 172 -10.43 5.32 -8.48
N PRO A 173 -11.69 4.92 -8.40
CA PRO A 173 -12.55 5.32 -7.29
C PRO A 173 -11.97 4.87 -5.95
N THR A 174 -12.06 5.74 -4.94
CA THR A 174 -11.53 5.50 -3.60
C THR A 174 -12.64 5.46 -2.55
N THR A 175 -13.82 5.03 -2.94
CA THR A 175 -15.02 5.11 -2.10
C THR A 175 -15.12 4.03 -1.04
N ASN A 176 -14.30 2.97 -1.15
CA ASN A 176 -14.37 1.87 -0.18
C ASN A 176 -12.97 1.33 0.15
N ILE A 177 -12.70 1.20 1.43
CA ILE A 177 -11.40 0.68 1.96
C ILE A 177 -11.30 -0.84 1.88
N THR A 178 -12.43 -1.49 1.75
CA THR A 178 -12.56 -2.95 1.78
C THR A 178 -12.95 -3.53 0.42
N GLU A 179 -13.07 -2.70 -0.58
CA GLU A 179 -13.25 -3.10 -1.98
C GLU A 179 -11.99 -2.94 -2.80
#